data_bc953ce61b6aad501742e59be7fde9d8
#
_entry.id   bc953ce61b6aad501742e59be7fde9d8
#
_cell.length_a   1.000
_cell.length_b   1.000
_cell.length_c   1.000
_cell.angle_alpha   90.00
_cell.angle_beta   90.00
_cell.angle_gamma   90.00
#
_symmetry.space_group_name_H-M   'P 1'
#
loop_
_entity.id
_entity.type
_entity.pdbx_description
1 polymer ?
#
loop_
_entity_poly.entity_id
_entity_poly.type
_entity_poly.pdbx_seq_one_letter_code
_entity_poly.pdbx_strand_id
1 'polypeptide(L)'
;MNRQPQLMDRSQMQHILAPDLQKIRQQVYFDNELGIVHGDSTVFKLIMKQKPPFIINDHRLGVILNGEACINFNLQDRHLTAGTLAYLGPGTIIMPHQFSNNFEIRGVILFSQFPMPFAPGQMPSAFNGQVRDFQIPASESDQQTALDIIETLWKMVHQPEYHHPTASALVAALMQHYDGCYRKQADRAIHSQSREQTIFDRFLQLVTQHCAEQHQIGYYADRMCLTERYLTTV
;
A
#
# COMPACT_ATOMS: atom_id res chain seq x y z
N MET A 1 8.88 -20.15 13.67
CA MET A 1 7.53 -20.64 13.30
C MET A 1 7.12 -19.93 12.00
N ASN A 2 7.19 -20.63 10.87
CA ASN A 2 6.69 -20.08 9.58
C ASN A 2 5.16 -20.06 9.63
N ARG A 3 4.57 -18.91 9.92
CA ARG A 3 3.12 -18.73 9.77
C ARG A 3 2.85 -18.34 8.32
N GLN A 4 1.90 -19.01 7.69
CA GLN A 4 1.40 -18.58 6.38
C GLN A 4 0.72 -17.21 6.55
N PRO A 5 0.92 -16.28 5.60
CA PRO A 5 0.24 -14.98 5.63
C PRO A 5 -1.29 -15.16 5.60
N GLN A 6 -1.99 -14.39 6.43
CA GLN A 6 -3.45 -14.35 6.46
C GLN A 6 -3.95 -13.28 5.49
N LEU A 7 -5.01 -13.59 4.73
CA LEU A 7 -5.62 -12.60 3.84
C LEU A 7 -6.27 -11.49 4.69
N MET A 8 -5.90 -10.25 4.44
CA MET A 8 -6.45 -9.05 5.08
C MET A 8 -7.36 -8.32 4.08
N ASP A 9 -8.47 -8.94 3.73
CA ASP A 9 -9.50 -8.34 2.90
C ASP A 9 -10.50 -7.50 3.74
N ARG A 10 -11.51 -6.95 3.08
CA ARG A 10 -12.57 -6.17 3.71
C ARG A 10 -13.27 -6.93 4.85
N SER A 11 -13.62 -8.19 4.61
CA SER A 11 -14.34 -9.02 5.60
C SER A 11 -13.49 -9.22 6.85
N GLN A 12 -12.22 -9.52 6.66
CA GLN A 12 -11.28 -9.69 7.75
C GLN A 12 -11.05 -8.38 8.52
N MET A 13 -10.92 -7.25 7.81
CA MET A 13 -10.80 -5.95 8.46
C MET A 13 -12.03 -5.61 9.28
N GLN A 14 -13.23 -5.82 8.75
CA GLN A 14 -14.47 -5.62 9.51
C GLN A 14 -14.52 -6.50 10.74
N HIS A 15 -14.14 -7.77 10.63
CA HIS A 15 -14.12 -8.69 11.77
C HIS A 15 -13.15 -8.23 12.87
N ILE A 16 -11.96 -7.76 12.48
CA ILE A 16 -10.95 -7.26 13.42
C ILE A 16 -11.43 -6.01 14.16
N LEU A 17 -12.07 -5.10 13.44
CA LEU A 17 -12.47 -3.80 13.97
C LEU A 17 -13.83 -3.82 14.67
N ALA A 18 -14.70 -4.81 14.37
CA ALA A 18 -16.05 -4.90 14.90
C ALA A 18 -16.16 -4.81 16.45
N PRO A 19 -15.29 -5.47 17.25
CA PRO A 19 -15.40 -5.42 18.71
C PRO A 19 -15.20 -4.00 19.29
N ASP A 20 -14.40 -3.18 18.60
CA ASP A 20 -14.04 -1.83 19.03
C ASP A 20 -14.62 -0.74 18.11
N LEU A 21 -15.57 -1.10 17.22
CA LEU A 21 -16.09 -0.19 16.19
C LEU A 21 -16.67 1.10 16.77
N GLN A 22 -17.34 1.01 17.93
CA GLN A 22 -17.89 2.20 18.60
C GLN A 22 -16.80 3.21 18.99
N LYS A 23 -15.60 2.74 19.36
CA LYS A 23 -14.47 3.59 19.76
C LYS A 23 -13.77 4.26 18.58
N ILE A 24 -13.77 3.57 17.42
CA ILE A 24 -13.04 4.01 16.22
C ILE A 24 -13.97 4.49 15.10
N ARG A 25 -15.28 4.58 15.35
CA ARG A 25 -16.30 4.97 14.37
C ARG A 25 -16.01 6.30 13.68
N GLN A 26 -15.37 7.23 14.38
CA GLN A 26 -14.97 8.52 13.83
C GLN A 26 -13.63 8.48 13.07
N GLN A 27 -13.00 7.32 13.06
CA GLN A 27 -11.67 7.14 12.43
C GLN A 27 -11.72 6.24 11.21
N VAL A 28 -12.82 5.53 10.97
CA VAL A 28 -12.90 4.59 9.86
C VAL A 28 -14.29 4.61 9.21
N TYR A 29 -14.29 4.53 7.89
CA TYR A 29 -15.47 4.29 7.07
C TYR A 29 -15.19 3.08 6.16
N PHE A 30 -16.14 2.18 6.01
CA PHE A 30 -16.05 1.04 5.10
C PHE A 30 -17.42 0.73 4.49
N ASP A 31 -17.48 0.66 3.17
CA ASP A 31 -18.56 0.04 2.43
C ASP A 31 -18.05 -1.21 1.66
N ASN A 32 -18.73 -1.62 0.58
CA ASN A 32 -18.33 -2.79 -0.19
C ASN A 32 -17.13 -2.52 -1.12
N GLU A 33 -16.88 -1.28 -1.47
CA GLU A 33 -15.95 -0.86 -2.50
C GLU A 33 -14.82 -0.01 -1.93
N LEU A 34 -15.12 0.84 -0.95
CA LEU A 34 -14.24 1.88 -0.46
C LEU A 34 -14.07 1.80 1.06
N GLY A 35 -12.84 1.99 1.52
CA GLY A 35 -12.53 2.27 2.91
C GLY A 35 -11.81 3.61 3.01
N ILE A 36 -12.11 4.39 4.06
CA ILE A 36 -11.37 5.60 4.40
C ILE A 36 -10.94 5.52 5.85
N VAL A 37 -9.68 5.84 6.10
CA VAL A 37 -9.06 5.71 7.41
C VAL A 37 -8.49 7.06 7.85
N HIS A 38 -9.01 7.57 8.97
CA HIS A 38 -8.45 8.64 9.77
C HIS A 38 -7.82 8.04 11.03
N GLY A 39 -6.88 7.08 10.79
CA GLY A 39 -6.37 6.21 11.84
C GLY A 39 -5.28 6.87 12.69
N ASP A 40 -5.39 6.63 13.98
CA ASP A 40 -4.32 6.86 14.95
C ASP A 40 -3.72 5.52 15.43
N SER A 41 -2.82 5.59 16.40
CA SER A 41 -2.20 4.40 17.00
C SER A 41 -3.20 3.38 17.57
N THR A 42 -4.45 3.78 17.88
CA THR A 42 -5.48 2.88 18.41
C THR A 42 -5.94 1.87 17.37
N VAL A 43 -6.23 2.34 16.13
CA VAL A 43 -6.62 1.47 15.01
C VAL A 43 -5.51 0.46 14.70
N PHE A 44 -4.26 0.92 14.66
CA PHE A 44 -3.13 0.05 14.34
C PHE A 44 -2.84 -0.97 15.44
N LYS A 45 -3.02 -0.62 16.72
CA LYS A 45 -2.91 -1.57 17.83
C LYS A 45 -3.92 -2.71 17.73
N LEU A 46 -5.13 -2.47 17.19
CA LEU A 46 -6.12 -3.53 16.95
C LEU A 46 -5.63 -4.51 15.87
N ILE A 47 -5.07 -4.00 14.79
CA ILE A 47 -4.49 -4.81 13.71
C ILE A 47 -3.29 -5.63 14.23
N MET A 48 -2.42 -5.04 15.04
CA MET A 48 -1.26 -5.71 15.62
C MET A 48 -1.62 -6.90 16.52
N LYS A 49 -2.77 -6.87 17.20
CA LYS A 49 -3.26 -8.00 18.02
C LYS A 49 -3.51 -9.26 17.21
N GLN A 50 -3.71 -9.17 15.90
CA GLN A 50 -4.06 -10.29 15.01
C GLN A 50 -2.88 -11.17 14.61
N LYS A 51 -1.67 -10.89 15.07
CA LYS A 51 -0.48 -11.72 14.85
C LYS A 51 -0.13 -11.92 13.36
N PRO A 52 0.33 -10.87 12.66
CA PRO A 52 0.77 -10.93 11.27
C PRO A 52 1.75 -12.09 11.00
N PRO A 53 2.08 -12.44 9.74
CA PRO A 53 1.95 -11.58 8.56
C PRO A 53 0.56 -11.58 7.90
N PHE A 54 0.27 -10.50 7.16
CA PHE A 54 -0.95 -10.37 6.35
C PHE A 54 -0.58 -10.24 4.88
N ILE A 55 -1.46 -10.74 3.99
CA ILE A 55 -1.42 -10.45 2.56
C ILE A 55 -2.66 -9.64 2.20
N ILE A 56 -2.50 -8.57 1.45
CA ILE A 56 -3.61 -7.72 0.99
C ILE A 56 -3.93 -8.00 -0.48
N ASN A 57 -5.20 -7.86 -0.86
CA ASN A 57 -5.67 -7.98 -2.25
C ASN A 57 -6.40 -6.72 -2.74
N ASP A 58 -6.15 -5.63 -2.08
CA ASP A 58 -6.73 -4.31 -2.33
C ASP A 58 -5.61 -3.27 -2.56
N HIS A 59 -6.01 -2.05 -2.98
CA HIS A 59 -5.08 -0.92 -3.08
C HIS A 59 -5.24 -0.03 -1.87
N ARG A 60 -4.14 0.32 -1.21
CA ARG A 60 -4.12 1.21 -0.04
C ARG A 60 -3.19 2.38 -0.29
N LEU A 61 -3.74 3.57 -0.18
CA LEU A 61 -3.01 4.83 -0.30
C LEU A 61 -3.12 5.57 1.03
N GLY A 62 -2.01 6.06 1.55
CA GLY A 62 -2.01 6.75 2.84
C GLY A 62 -0.96 7.85 2.93
N VAL A 63 -1.27 8.86 3.72
CA VAL A 63 -0.36 9.95 4.13
C VAL A 63 -0.11 9.82 5.62
N ILE A 64 1.14 9.69 6.03
CA ILE A 64 1.51 9.65 7.45
C ILE A 64 1.61 11.09 7.94
N LEU A 65 0.77 11.45 8.92
CA LEU A 65 0.70 12.80 9.47
C LEU A 65 1.65 13.01 10.63
N ASN A 66 1.70 12.02 11.53
CA ASN A 66 2.47 12.10 12.77
C ASN A 66 3.12 10.77 13.11
N GLY A 67 4.19 10.84 13.90
CA GLY A 67 4.85 9.67 14.42
C GLY A 67 5.64 8.89 13.38
N GLU A 68 5.92 7.65 13.73
CA GLU A 68 6.70 6.74 12.91
C GLU A 68 6.21 5.29 13.06
N ALA A 69 6.50 4.48 12.06
CA ALA A 69 6.21 3.05 12.05
C ALA A 69 7.36 2.26 11.45
N CYS A 70 7.65 1.10 12.03
CA CYS A 70 8.53 0.11 11.44
C CYS A 70 7.66 -1.05 10.94
N ILE A 71 7.66 -1.27 9.62
CA ILE A 71 6.80 -2.26 8.96
C ILE A 71 7.62 -3.00 7.92
N ASN A 72 7.52 -4.33 7.90
CA ASN A 72 8.08 -5.13 6.83
C ASN A 72 7.05 -5.24 5.69
N PHE A 73 7.43 -4.83 4.49
CA PHE A 73 6.69 -5.04 3.25
C PHE A 73 7.50 -5.97 2.35
N ASN A 74 6.90 -7.09 1.95
CA ASN A 74 7.51 -8.04 1.02
C ASN A 74 8.94 -8.44 1.42
N LEU A 75 9.16 -8.75 2.71
CA LEU A 75 10.45 -9.11 3.33
C LEU A 75 11.47 -7.96 3.46
N GLN A 76 11.07 -6.71 3.16
CA GLN A 76 11.93 -5.54 3.36
C GLN A 76 11.41 -4.68 4.50
N ASP A 77 12.27 -4.38 5.46
CA ASP A 77 11.93 -3.48 6.55
C ASP A 77 11.91 -2.05 6.04
N ARG A 78 10.82 -1.35 6.36
CA ARG A 78 10.61 0.06 6.02
C ARG A 78 10.37 0.86 7.28
N HIS A 79 11.04 2.00 7.37
CA HIS A 79 10.81 2.99 8.41
C HIS A 79 10.00 4.15 7.81
N LEU A 80 8.76 4.25 8.23
CA LEU A 80 7.81 5.27 7.77
C LEU A 80 7.76 6.39 8.78
N THR A 81 7.84 7.62 8.32
CA THR A 81 7.80 8.83 9.15
C THR A 81 6.73 9.79 8.67
N ALA A 82 6.40 10.78 9.51
CA ALA A 82 5.52 11.88 9.09
C ALA A 82 5.99 12.49 7.77
N GLY A 83 5.03 12.81 6.90
CA GLY A 83 5.28 13.33 5.56
C GLY A 83 5.48 12.27 4.48
N THR A 84 5.35 10.99 4.81
CA THR A 84 5.44 9.91 3.83
C THR A 84 4.09 9.66 3.14
N LEU A 85 4.09 9.65 1.80
CA LEU A 85 3.04 9.03 0.99
C LEU A 85 3.36 7.54 0.85
N ALA A 86 2.44 6.68 1.26
CA ALA A 86 2.60 5.23 1.20
C ALA A 86 1.53 4.61 0.28
N TYR A 87 1.95 3.70 -0.57
CA TYR A 87 1.08 2.85 -1.37
C TYR A 87 1.38 1.38 -1.11
N LEU A 88 0.33 0.59 -0.98
CA LEU A 88 0.38 -0.86 -0.91
C LEU A 88 -0.65 -1.42 -1.90
N GLY A 89 -0.19 -2.24 -2.83
CA GLY A 89 -1.02 -2.87 -3.85
C GLY A 89 -1.33 -4.33 -3.57
N PRO A 90 -2.20 -4.95 -4.38
CA PRO A 90 -2.57 -6.35 -4.26
C PRO A 90 -1.36 -7.29 -4.25
N GLY A 91 -1.38 -8.28 -3.37
CA GLY A 91 -0.32 -9.23 -3.19
C GLY A 91 0.82 -8.76 -2.27
N THR A 92 0.75 -7.54 -1.72
CA THR A 92 1.74 -7.08 -0.73
C THR A 92 1.59 -7.86 0.57
N ILE A 93 2.70 -8.40 1.05
CA ILE A 93 2.79 -9.04 2.37
C ILE A 93 3.20 -7.96 3.37
N ILE A 94 2.43 -7.85 4.46
CA ILE A 94 2.63 -6.85 5.51
C ILE A 94 2.93 -7.55 6.81
N MET A 95 4.02 -7.17 7.45
CA MET A 95 4.35 -7.59 8.82
C MET A 95 4.72 -6.36 9.64
N PRO A 96 3.75 -5.73 10.32
CA PRO A 96 4.02 -4.58 11.17
C PRO A 96 4.79 -5.01 12.42
N HIS A 97 5.83 -4.24 12.78
CA HIS A 97 6.66 -4.48 13.95
C HIS A 97 6.32 -3.51 15.06
N GLN A 98 6.29 -2.21 14.75
CA GLN A 98 6.12 -1.18 15.77
C GLN A 98 5.47 0.08 15.19
N PHE A 99 4.68 0.75 16.02
CA PHE A 99 4.12 2.08 15.77
C PHE A 99 4.39 2.97 16.99
N SER A 100 4.77 4.22 16.78
CA SER A 100 4.85 5.21 17.85
C SER A 100 3.47 5.52 18.44
N ASN A 101 3.43 6.01 19.66
CA ASN A 101 2.16 6.30 20.33
C ASN A 101 1.35 7.45 19.68
N ASN A 102 2.06 8.34 18.98
CA ASN A 102 1.48 9.46 18.23
C ASN A 102 1.35 9.18 16.73
N PHE A 103 1.44 7.90 16.30
CA PHE A 103 1.28 7.54 14.89
C PHE A 103 -0.12 7.89 14.41
N GLU A 104 -0.18 8.61 13.31
CA GLU A 104 -1.41 9.07 12.68
C GLU A 104 -1.30 9.00 11.15
N ILE A 105 -2.34 8.48 10.51
CA ILE A 105 -2.43 8.34 9.05
C ILE A 105 -3.81 8.76 8.54
N ARG A 106 -3.84 9.33 7.35
CA ARG A 106 -5.03 9.45 6.52
C ARG A 106 -4.88 8.56 5.31
N GLY A 107 -5.92 7.81 4.97
CA GLY A 107 -5.78 6.89 3.85
C GLY A 107 -7.09 6.44 3.23
N VAL A 108 -6.94 5.87 2.04
CA VAL A 108 -8.03 5.27 1.24
C VAL A 108 -7.67 3.83 0.94
N ILE A 109 -8.66 2.96 1.03
CA ILE A 109 -8.58 1.54 0.67
C ILE A 109 -9.57 1.31 -0.46
N LEU A 110 -9.09 0.83 -1.60
CA LEU A 110 -9.95 0.43 -2.72
C LEU A 110 -10.03 -1.08 -2.70
N PHE A 111 -11.15 -1.60 -2.20
CA PHE A 111 -11.39 -3.03 -2.14
C PHE A 111 -11.49 -3.64 -3.54
N SER A 112 -11.35 -4.94 -3.68
CA SER A 112 -11.34 -5.65 -4.96
C SER A 112 -12.60 -5.44 -5.82
N GLN A 113 -13.70 -5.00 -5.21
CA GLN A 113 -14.95 -4.68 -5.90
C GLN A 113 -15.03 -3.23 -6.39
N PHE A 114 -14.08 -2.37 -5.98
CA PHE A 114 -14.09 -0.98 -6.43
C PHE A 114 -13.86 -0.90 -7.96
N PRO A 115 -14.78 -0.26 -8.71
CA PRO A 115 -14.62 -0.11 -10.14
C PRO A 115 -13.50 0.91 -10.43
N MET A 116 -12.35 0.40 -10.90
CA MET A 116 -11.20 1.27 -11.17
C MET A 116 -11.56 2.35 -12.19
N PRO A 117 -11.21 3.63 -11.90
CA PRO A 117 -11.64 4.78 -12.72
C PRO A 117 -10.81 4.99 -13.99
N PHE A 118 -10.16 3.94 -14.49
CA PHE A 118 -9.30 3.99 -15.67
C PHE A 118 -9.73 2.95 -16.70
N ALA A 119 -9.70 3.32 -17.96
CA ALA A 119 -9.92 2.36 -19.04
C ALA A 119 -8.81 1.29 -19.07
N PRO A 120 -9.08 0.10 -19.62
CA PRO A 120 -8.05 -0.92 -19.81
C PRO A 120 -6.80 -0.36 -20.50
N GLY A 121 -5.64 -0.60 -19.93
CA GLY A 121 -4.35 -0.08 -20.42
C GLY A 121 -4.04 1.38 -20.09
N GLN A 122 -4.92 2.10 -19.40
CA GLN A 122 -4.71 3.50 -18.98
C GLN A 122 -4.41 3.66 -17.49
N MET A 123 -4.23 2.54 -16.78
CA MET A 123 -3.85 2.57 -15.37
C MET A 123 -2.51 3.31 -15.20
N PRO A 124 -2.39 4.25 -14.23
CA PRO A 124 -1.13 4.92 -13.97
C PRO A 124 -0.01 3.94 -13.64
N SER A 125 1.23 4.27 -13.99
CA SER A 125 2.37 3.35 -13.96
C SER A 125 2.64 2.74 -12.58
N ALA A 126 2.44 3.50 -11.53
CA ALA A 126 2.61 3.04 -10.15
C ALA A 126 1.55 2.00 -9.71
N PHE A 127 0.45 1.83 -10.47
CA PHE A 127 -0.69 0.98 -10.10
C PHE A 127 -0.97 -0.15 -11.10
N ASN A 128 -0.12 -0.32 -12.11
CA ASN A 128 -0.32 -1.30 -13.19
C ASN A 128 -0.01 -2.76 -12.80
N GLY A 129 0.28 -3.02 -11.52
CA GLY A 129 0.60 -4.34 -10.97
C GLY A 129 2.09 -4.71 -11.01
N GLN A 130 2.94 -3.90 -11.64
CA GLN A 130 4.40 -4.09 -11.61
C GLN A 130 5.01 -3.60 -10.29
N VAL A 131 4.44 -2.54 -9.73
CA VAL A 131 4.83 -1.98 -8.43
C VAL A 131 3.86 -2.49 -7.37
N ARG A 132 4.38 -3.15 -6.34
CA ARG A 132 3.54 -3.69 -5.25
C ARG A 132 3.40 -2.73 -4.10
N ASP A 133 4.46 -2.00 -3.79
CA ASP A 133 4.47 -1.01 -2.72
C ASP A 133 5.50 0.08 -3.01
N PHE A 134 5.26 1.26 -2.49
CA PHE A 134 6.25 2.33 -2.42
C PHE A 134 5.98 3.28 -1.24
N GLN A 135 7.03 3.95 -0.79
CA GLN A 135 7.01 4.96 0.25
C GLN A 135 7.83 6.15 -0.23
N ILE A 136 7.20 7.33 -0.25
CA ILE A 136 7.78 8.55 -0.80
C ILE A 136 7.79 9.62 0.28
N PRO A 137 8.96 10.11 0.72
CA PRO A 137 9.05 11.38 1.42
C PRO A 137 8.55 12.47 0.48
N ALA A 138 7.36 13.01 0.74
CA ALA A 138 6.70 13.95 -0.13
C ALA A 138 6.94 15.41 0.32
N SER A 139 6.89 16.34 -0.63
CA SER A 139 6.88 17.75 -0.30
C SER A 139 5.60 18.11 0.46
N GLU A 140 5.63 19.17 1.26
CA GLU A 140 4.45 19.67 1.98
C GLU A 140 3.26 19.91 1.04
N SER A 141 3.51 20.44 -0.14
CA SER A 141 2.48 20.65 -1.17
C SER A 141 1.91 19.33 -1.69
N ASP A 142 2.75 18.32 -1.93
CA ASP A 142 2.27 17.01 -2.41
C ASP A 142 1.46 16.29 -1.31
N GLN A 143 1.88 16.40 -0.03
CA GLN A 143 1.12 15.89 1.11
C GLN A 143 -0.24 16.56 1.22
N GLN A 144 -0.28 17.90 1.17
CA GLN A 144 -1.53 18.66 1.30
C GLN A 144 -2.52 18.33 0.17
N THR A 145 -2.04 18.17 -1.06
CA THR A 145 -2.88 17.77 -2.20
C THR A 145 -3.53 16.40 -1.95
N ALA A 146 -2.76 15.42 -1.48
CA ALA A 146 -3.30 14.10 -1.16
C ALA A 146 -4.32 14.17 -0.02
N LEU A 147 -4.02 14.94 1.03
CA LEU A 147 -4.90 15.12 2.18
C LEU A 147 -6.22 15.77 1.79
N ASP A 148 -6.20 16.83 0.98
CA ASP A 148 -7.42 17.54 0.55
C ASP A 148 -8.37 16.61 -0.21
N ILE A 149 -7.83 15.71 -1.05
CA ILE A 149 -8.63 14.71 -1.75
C ILE A 149 -9.22 13.69 -0.77
N ILE A 150 -8.41 13.16 0.17
CA ILE A 150 -8.85 12.18 1.17
C ILE A 150 -9.92 12.78 2.08
N GLU A 151 -9.73 14.02 2.55
CA GLU A 151 -10.70 14.73 3.38
C GLU A 151 -12.02 15.02 2.63
N THR A 152 -11.93 15.30 1.32
CA THR A 152 -13.12 15.47 0.49
C THR A 152 -13.88 14.15 0.35
N LEU A 153 -13.20 13.03 0.12
CA LEU A 153 -13.79 11.70 0.12
C LEU A 153 -14.43 11.38 1.48
N TRP A 154 -13.74 11.66 2.58
CA TRP A 154 -14.25 11.45 3.94
C TRP A 154 -15.57 12.19 4.19
N LYS A 155 -15.63 13.47 3.83
CA LYS A 155 -16.85 14.28 3.95
C LYS A 155 -17.98 13.74 3.09
N MET A 156 -17.66 13.30 1.88
CA MET A 156 -18.65 12.79 0.92
C MET A 156 -19.32 11.50 1.38
N VAL A 157 -18.55 10.52 1.88
CA VAL A 157 -19.11 9.23 2.32
C VAL A 157 -19.98 9.33 3.56
N HIS A 158 -19.94 10.46 4.27
CA HIS A 158 -20.78 10.74 5.42
C HIS A 158 -22.03 11.56 5.08
N GLN A 159 -22.23 11.93 3.79
CA GLN A 159 -23.46 12.59 3.35
C GLN A 159 -24.59 11.58 3.19
N PRO A 160 -25.86 11.99 3.35
CA PRO A 160 -27.01 11.10 3.17
C PRO A 160 -27.09 10.48 1.78
N GLU A 161 -26.65 11.21 0.75
CA GLU A 161 -26.59 10.74 -0.62
C GLU A 161 -25.12 10.72 -1.08
N TYR A 162 -24.59 9.52 -1.15
CA TYR A 162 -23.23 9.28 -1.63
C TYR A 162 -23.19 9.21 -3.15
N HIS A 163 -22.41 10.08 -3.78
CA HIS A 163 -22.33 10.18 -5.24
C HIS A 163 -21.11 9.41 -5.78
N HIS A 164 -21.31 8.13 -6.14
CA HIS A 164 -20.26 7.25 -6.66
C HIS A 164 -19.40 7.83 -7.80
N PRO A 165 -19.95 8.46 -8.85
CA PRO A 165 -19.13 9.03 -9.91
C PRO A 165 -18.14 10.09 -9.42
N THR A 166 -18.54 10.93 -8.45
CA THR A 166 -17.66 11.94 -7.87
C THR A 166 -16.55 11.29 -7.03
N ALA A 167 -16.88 10.26 -6.23
CA ALA A 167 -15.88 9.52 -5.49
C ALA A 167 -14.87 8.83 -6.41
N SER A 168 -15.35 8.22 -7.49
CA SER A 168 -14.51 7.60 -8.51
C SER A 168 -13.54 8.61 -9.15
N ALA A 169 -14.02 9.83 -9.46
CA ALA A 169 -13.18 10.91 -9.99
C ALA A 169 -12.12 11.39 -8.98
N LEU A 170 -12.47 11.50 -7.70
CA LEU A 170 -11.53 11.85 -6.63
C LEU A 170 -10.48 10.76 -6.42
N VAL A 171 -10.88 9.49 -6.48
CA VAL A 171 -9.94 8.36 -6.44
C VAL A 171 -8.99 8.41 -7.64
N ALA A 172 -9.50 8.68 -8.86
CA ALA A 172 -8.65 8.85 -10.02
C ALA A 172 -7.63 9.97 -9.84
N ALA A 173 -8.06 11.13 -9.32
CA ALA A 173 -7.18 12.26 -9.02
C ALA A 173 -6.10 11.88 -7.99
N LEU A 174 -6.48 11.17 -6.92
CA LEU A 174 -5.54 10.71 -5.90
C LEU A 174 -4.49 9.76 -6.50
N MET A 175 -4.92 8.75 -7.28
CA MET A 175 -4.01 7.80 -7.92
C MET A 175 -3.07 8.50 -8.91
N GLN A 176 -3.55 9.45 -9.71
CA GLN A 176 -2.72 10.24 -10.62
C GLN A 176 -1.69 11.10 -9.86
N HIS A 177 -2.09 11.68 -8.74
CA HIS A 177 -1.19 12.44 -7.89
C HIS A 177 -0.07 11.56 -7.32
N TYR A 178 -0.40 10.39 -6.77
CA TYR A 178 0.58 9.42 -6.27
C TYR A 178 1.52 8.92 -7.38
N ASP A 179 0.99 8.63 -8.58
CA ASP A 179 1.81 8.25 -9.74
C ASP A 179 2.79 9.36 -10.13
N GLY A 180 2.36 10.62 -10.12
CA GLY A 180 3.21 11.77 -10.36
C GLY A 180 4.36 11.88 -9.34
N CYS A 181 4.07 11.70 -8.06
CA CYS A 181 5.07 11.68 -7.00
C CYS A 181 6.02 10.49 -7.15
N TYR A 182 5.48 9.30 -7.44
CA TYR A 182 6.27 8.09 -7.69
C TYR A 182 7.25 8.27 -8.84
N ARG A 183 6.81 8.79 -9.99
CA ARG A 183 7.68 9.03 -11.15
C ARG A 183 8.78 10.05 -10.84
N LYS A 184 8.45 11.15 -10.17
CA LYS A 184 9.47 12.14 -9.74
C LYS A 184 10.54 11.50 -8.85
N GLN A 185 10.16 10.56 -7.98
CA GLN A 185 11.13 9.85 -7.14
C GLN A 185 11.92 8.81 -7.93
N ALA A 186 11.28 8.05 -8.83
CA ALA A 186 11.94 7.07 -9.68
C ALA A 186 13.03 7.73 -10.55
N ASP A 187 12.74 8.88 -11.15
CA ASP A 187 13.72 9.65 -11.92
C ASP A 187 14.91 10.10 -11.07
N ARG A 188 14.69 10.46 -9.81
CA ARG A 188 15.79 10.77 -8.86
C ARG A 188 16.56 9.52 -8.44
N ALA A 189 15.87 8.40 -8.27
CA ALA A 189 16.48 7.14 -7.82
C ALA A 189 17.31 6.45 -8.91
N ILE A 190 16.99 6.62 -10.19
CA ILE A 190 17.83 6.15 -11.32
C ILE A 190 19.28 6.65 -11.19
N HIS A 191 19.47 7.77 -10.51
CA HIS A 191 20.78 8.34 -10.23
C HIS A 191 21.42 7.84 -8.91
N SER A 192 20.73 7.06 -8.09
CA SER A 192 21.18 6.67 -6.73
C SER A 192 20.93 5.21 -6.32
N GLN A 193 20.18 4.41 -7.09
CA GLN A 193 19.92 3.00 -6.72
C GLN A 193 21.20 2.15 -6.86
N SER A 194 21.44 1.30 -5.84
CA SER A 194 22.49 0.28 -5.98
C SER A 194 22.04 -0.75 -7.01
N ARG A 195 23.03 -1.30 -7.73
CA ARG A 195 22.80 -2.39 -8.71
C ARG A 195 22.08 -3.59 -8.06
N GLU A 196 22.37 -3.85 -6.81
CA GLU A 196 21.78 -4.94 -6.01
C GLU A 196 20.27 -4.74 -5.79
N GLN A 197 19.85 -3.53 -5.44
CA GLN A 197 18.42 -3.22 -5.27
C GLN A 197 17.65 -3.42 -6.59
N THR A 198 18.20 -2.96 -7.71
CA THR A 198 17.58 -3.16 -9.03
C THR A 198 17.44 -4.65 -9.38
N ILE A 199 18.45 -5.46 -9.05
CA ILE A 199 18.43 -6.91 -9.26
C ILE A 199 17.37 -7.55 -8.38
N PHE A 200 17.30 -7.20 -7.12
CA PHE A 200 16.32 -7.73 -6.17
C PHE A 200 14.88 -7.42 -6.60
N ASP A 201 14.59 -6.18 -6.98
CA ASP A 201 13.27 -5.77 -7.45
C ASP A 201 12.84 -6.53 -8.71
N ARG A 202 13.78 -6.70 -9.66
CA ARG A 202 13.52 -7.50 -10.87
C ARG A 202 13.31 -8.98 -10.57
N PHE A 203 14.04 -9.54 -9.61
CA PHE A 203 13.83 -10.91 -9.15
C PHE A 203 12.44 -11.09 -8.57
N LEU A 204 11.99 -10.18 -7.69
CA LEU A 204 10.64 -10.23 -7.12
C LEU A 204 9.54 -10.14 -8.19
N GLN A 205 9.72 -9.30 -9.20
CA GLN A 205 8.78 -9.22 -10.33
C GLN A 205 8.66 -10.56 -11.07
N LEU A 206 9.79 -11.19 -11.41
CA LEU A 206 9.81 -12.48 -12.10
C LEU A 206 9.21 -13.60 -11.25
N VAL A 207 9.52 -13.64 -9.94
CA VAL A 207 8.93 -14.60 -9.00
C VAL A 207 7.41 -14.44 -8.98
N THR A 208 6.92 -13.20 -8.90
CA THR A 208 5.49 -12.92 -8.92
C THR A 208 4.78 -13.44 -10.16
N GLN A 209 5.43 -13.35 -11.31
CA GLN A 209 4.84 -13.75 -12.59
C GLN A 209 4.90 -15.28 -12.82
N HIS A 210 5.90 -15.95 -12.27
CA HIS A 210 6.22 -17.33 -12.67
C HIS A 210 6.28 -18.34 -11.51
N CYS A 211 6.15 -17.93 -10.25
CA CYS A 211 6.32 -18.83 -9.11
C CYS A 211 5.30 -19.98 -9.05
N ALA A 212 4.14 -19.85 -9.71
CA ALA A 212 3.17 -20.94 -9.80
C ALA A 212 3.69 -22.13 -10.64
N GLU A 213 4.59 -21.87 -11.60
CA GLU A 213 5.09 -22.86 -12.55
C GLU A 213 6.58 -23.13 -12.39
N GLN A 214 7.34 -22.17 -11.88
CA GLN A 214 8.80 -22.19 -11.81
C GLN A 214 9.28 -21.99 -10.36
N HIS A 215 9.97 -23.00 -9.83
CA HIS A 215 10.40 -23.03 -8.42
C HIS A 215 11.93 -23.04 -8.25
N GLN A 216 12.69 -23.12 -9.35
CA GLN A 216 14.15 -23.21 -9.29
C GLN A 216 14.79 -21.85 -9.50
N ILE A 217 15.78 -21.52 -8.69
CA ILE A 217 16.51 -20.25 -8.74
C ILE A 217 17.21 -20.05 -10.09
N GLY A 218 17.67 -21.14 -10.74
CA GLY A 218 18.31 -21.11 -12.04
C GLY A 218 17.47 -20.47 -13.13
N TYR A 219 16.16 -20.79 -13.16
CA TYR A 219 15.22 -20.19 -14.11
C TYR A 219 15.21 -18.64 -14.03
N TYR A 220 15.24 -18.12 -12.84
CA TYR A 220 15.24 -16.66 -12.60
C TYR A 220 16.60 -16.05 -12.91
N ALA A 221 17.68 -16.73 -12.53
CA ALA A 221 19.04 -16.30 -12.82
C ALA A 221 19.28 -16.18 -14.33
N ASP A 222 18.88 -17.18 -15.11
CA ASP A 222 18.98 -17.18 -16.58
C ASP A 222 18.22 -16.03 -17.21
N ARG A 223 16.97 -15.78 -16.77
CA ARG A 223 16.17 -14.65 -17.27
C ARG A 223 16.70 -13.28 -16.91
N MET A 224 17.50 -13.22 -15.86
CA MET A 224 18.17 -12.00 -15.43
C MET A 224 19.59 -11.86 -15.98
N CYS A 225 20.07 -12.85 -16.75
CA CYS A 225 21.45 -12.93 -17.23
C CYS A 225 22.48 -12.86 -16.10
N LEU A 226 22.18 -13.55 -14.97
CA LEU A 226 23.03 -13.64 -13.78
C LEU A 226 23.36 -15.09 -13.48
N THR A 227 24.38 -15.31 -12.64
CA THR A 227 24.65 -16.65 -12.08
C THR A 227 23.74 -16.89 -10.87
N GLU A 228 23.34 -18.15 -10.64
CA GLU A 228 22.57 -18.54 -9.45
C GLU A 228 23.25 -18.08 -8.16
N ARG A 229 24.57 -18.28 -8.08
CA ARG A 229 25.37 -17.86 -6.94
C ARG A 229 25.25 -16.36 -6.65
N TYR A 230 25.31 -15.54 -7.70
CA TYR A 230 25.19 -14.08 -7.52
C TYR A 230 23.77 -13.70 -7.10
N LEU A 231 22.74 -14.28 -7.72
CA LEU A 231 21.36 -14.02 -7.37
C LEU A 231 20.99 -14.43 -5.93
N THR A 232 21.64 -15.45 -5.36
CA THR A 232 21.43 -15.88 -3.97
C THR A 232 22.18 -15.05 -2.94
N THR A 233 23.11 -14.17 -3.37
CA THR A 233 23.89 -13.30 -2.47
C THR A 233 23.42 -11.85 -2.48
N VAL A 234 22.59 -11.46 -3.43
CA VAL A 234 21.93 -10.16 -3.52
C VAL A 234 20.61 -10.21 -2.76
#